data_9945512890469867f44348bd6eed1754
#
_entry.id   9945512890469867f44348bd6eed1754
#
_cell.length_a   1.000
_cell.length_b   1.000
_cell.length_c   1.000
_cell.angle_alpha   90.00
_cell.angle_beta   90.00
_cell.angle_gamma   90.00
#
_symmetry.space_group_name_H-M   'P 1'
#
loop_
_entity.id
_entity.type
_entity.pdbx_description
1 polymer ?
#
loop_
_entity_poly.entity_id
_entity_poly.type
_entity_poly.pdbx_seq_one_letter_code
_entity_poly.pdbx_strand_id
1 'polypeptide(L)'
;METISAISPSKFQILLIDDNEADAKLFELALREAAPRVKLYWVSSAAEGVEYLQQENRFRDVGPVDLVLCDLNMPAMTGFEFVAKVKGDSALKITPLVVYSGSASRMDIRRCYLLGANSYISKPMTMGMMVQQLKALVHYWLEIASLPGPALLD
;
A
#
# COMPACT_ATOMS: atom_id res chain seq x y z
N MET A 1 31.88 -14.33 -0.23
CA MET A 1 31.57 -12.98 -0.49
C MET A 1 30.35 -12.80 -1.33
N GLU A 2 30.24 -13.48 -2.39
CA GLU A 2 29.03 -13.41 -3.17
C GLU A 2 27.83 -13.83 -2.37
N THR A 3 28.03 -14.56 -1.30
CA THR A 3 26.92 -14.93 -0.44
C THR A 3 26.16 -13.74 0.09
N ILE A 4 26.86 -12.64 0.36
CA ILE A 4 26.22 -11.44 0.88
C ILE A 4 25.36 -10.78 -0.17
N SER A 5 25.82 -10.76 -1.40
CA SER A 5 25.03 -10.20 -2.48
C SER A 5 23.88 -11.12 -2.86
N ALA A 6 24.03 -12.42 -2.64
CA ALA A 6 22.95 -13.36 -2.90
C ALA A 6 21.84 -13.22 -1.90
N ILE A 7 22.13 -12.76 -0.68
CA ILE A 7 21.09 -12.40 0.27
C ILE A 7 20.57 -11.02 -0.09
N SER A 8 19.84 -11.01 -1.17
CA SER A 8 19.15 -9.80 -1.57
C SER A 8 18.28 -9.37 -0.41
N PRO A 9 18.38 -8.12 0.05
CA PRO A 9 17.43 -7.66 1.06
C PRO A 9 16.04 -7.91 0.51
N SER A 10 15.18 -8.48 1.31
CA SER A 10 13.78 -8.67 0.93
C SER A 10 13.28 -7.35 0.38
N LYS A 11 12.86 -7.37 -0.87
CA LYS A 11 12.44 -6.16 -1.52
C LYS A 11 11.17 -5.67 -0.84
N PHE A 12 11.22 -4.44 -0.35
CA PHE A 12 10.04 -3.81 0.21
C PHE A 12 8.98 -3.75 -0.88
N GLN A 13 7.79 -4.27 -0.56
CA GLN A 13 6.73 -4.38 -1.55
C GLN A 13 5.52 -3.55 -1.15
N ILE A 14 5.11 -2.67 -2.06
CA ILE A 14 3.91 -1.86 -1.91
C ILE A 14 2.82 -2.43 -2.82
N LEU A 15 1.62 -2.59 -2.26
CA LEU A 15 0.41 -2.86 -3.04
C LEU A 15 -0.37 -1.56 -3.16
N LEU A 16 -0.56 -1.10 -4.39
CA LEU A 16 -1.37 0.08 -4.67
C LEU A 16 -2.73 -0.37 -5.20
N ILE A 17 -3.80 0.12 -4.59
CA ILE A 17 -5.17 -0.13 -5.00
C ILE A 17 -5.77 1.17 -5.47
N ASP A 18 -5.99 1.30 -6.76
CA ASP A 18 -6.52 2.50 -7.38
C ASP A 18 -7.17 2.13 -8.71
N ASP A 19 -8.42 2.51 -8.91
CA ASP A 19 -9.14 2.18 -10.13
C ASP A 19 -8.77 3.10 -11.31
N ASN A 20 -8.07 4.20 -11.02
CA ASN A 20 -7.64 5.15 -12.05
C ASN A 20 -6.26 4.78 -12.56
N GLU A 21 -6.21 4.27 -13.80
CA GLU A 21 -4.95 3.83 -14.40
C GLU A 21 -3.95 4.97 -14.54
N ALA A 22 -4.41 6.18 -14.89
CA ALA A 22 -3.52 7.33 -15.03
C ALA A 22 -2.86 7.69 -13.69
N ASP A 23 -3.63 7.68 -12.62
CA ASP A 23 -3.09 7.95 -11.27
C ASP A 23 -2.10 6.86 -10.86
N ALA A 24 -2.41 5.60 -11.16
CA ALA A 24 -1.50 4.49 -10.85
C ALA A 24 -0.19 4.63 -11.62
N LYS A 25 -0.26 5.08 -12.87
CA LYS A 25 0.92 5.29 -13.69
C LYS A 25 1.79 6.42 -13.16
N LEU A 26 1.18 7.51 -12.74
CA LEU A 26 1.90 8.63 -12.13
C LEU A 26 2.57 8.19 -10.82
N PHE A 27 1.88 7.40 -10.03
CA PHE A 27 2.43 6.86 -8.80
C PHE A 27 3.66 5.99 -9.10
N GLU A 28 3.55 5.11 -10.08
CA GLU A 28 4.66 4.24 -10.48
C GLU A 28 5.89 5.05 -10.88
N LEU A 29 5.69 6.09 -11.69
CA LEU A 29 6.80 6.95 -12.14
C LEU A 29 7.43 7.68 -10.95
N ALA A 30 6.60 8.23 -10.07
CA ALA A 30 7.09 8.94 -8.89
C ALA A 30 7.85 8.00 -7.94
N LEU A 31 7.33 6.79 -7.74
CA LEU A 31 7.98 5.81 -6.88
C LEU A 31 9.32 5.36 -7.44
N ARG A 32 9.40 5.19 -8.76
CA ARG A 32 10.64 4.81 -9.42
C ARG A 32 11.73 5.85 -9.20
N GLU A 33 11.35 7.13 -9.21
CA GLU A 33 12.28 8.22 -8.91
C GLU A 33 12.61 8.30 -7.43
N ALA A 34 11.59 8.17 -6.57
CA ALA A 34 11.75 8.33 -5.13
C ALA A 34 12.49 7.16 -4.48
N ALA A 35 12.21 5.94 -4.91
CA ALA A 35 12.71 4.74 -4.28
C ALA A 35 12.76 3.59 -5.29
N PRO A 36 13.73 3.60 -6.20
CA PRO A 36 13.76 2.63 -7.31
C PRO A 36 13.88 1.17 -6.88
N ARG A 37 14.31 0.91 -5.66
CA ARG A 37 14.44 -0.46 -5.14
C ARG A 37 13.13 -1.02 -4.56
N VAL A 38 12.10 -0.18 -4.42
CA VAL A 38 10.80 -0.63 -3.90
C VAL A 38 10.02 -1.30 -5.03
N LYS A 39 9.45 -2.45 -4.73
CA LYS A 39 8.63 -3.19 -5.67
C LYS A 39 7.19 -2.74 -5.56
N LEU A 40 6.57 -2.42 -6.68
CA LEU A 40 5.17 -1.99 -6.74
C LEU A 40 4.33 -3.03 -7.43
N TYR A 41 3.20 -3.36 -6.82
CA TYR A 41 2.15 -4.11 -7.49
C TYR A 41 0.88 -3.26 -7.46
N TRP A 42 0.23 -3.14 -8.60
CA TRP A 42 -0.99 -2.35 -8.74
C TRP A 42 -2.16 -3.26 -9.08
N VAL A 43 -3.27 -3.05 -8.39
CA VAL A 43 -4.57 -3.66 -8.72
C VAL A 43 -5.60 -2.54 -8.87
N SER A 44 -6.57 -2.77 -9.74
CA SER A 44 -7.52 -1.73 -10.12
C SER A 44 -8.84 -1.76 -9.34
N SER A 45 -8.96 -2.65 -8.37
CA SER A 45 -10.17 -2.73 -7.55
C SER A 45 -9.86 -3.18 -6.14
N ALA A 46 -10.72 -2.81 -5.21
CA ALA A 46 -10.60 -3.24 -3.83
C ALA A 46 -10.77 -4.76 -3.69
N ALA A 47 -11.64 -5.35 -4.49
CA ALA A 47 -11.83 -6.81 -4.48
C ALA A 47 -10.54 -7.53 -4.85
N GLU A 48 -9.85 -7.06 -5.88
CA GLU A 48 -8.55 -7.62 -6.25
C GLU A 48 -7.50 -7.40 -5.15
N GLY A 49 -7.58 -6.27 -4.46
CA GLY A 49 -6.70 -6.00 -3.33
C GLY A 49 -6.87 -7.02 -2.21
N VAL A 50 -8.10 -7.39 -1.90
CA VAL A 50 -8.38 -8.43 -0.90
C VAL A 50 -7.82 -9.77 -1.36
N GLU A 51 -8.06 -10.14 -2.61
CA GLU A 51 -7.52 -11.39 -3.17
C GLU A 51 -6.00 -11.43 -3.08
N TYR A 52 -5.36 -10.30 -3.39
CA TYR A 52 -3.90 -10.19 -3.32
C TYR A 52 -3.41 -10.44 -1.90
N LEU A 53 -4.03 -9.80 -0.92
CA LEU A 53 -3.62 -9.94 0.47
C LEU A 53 -3.87 -11.36 1.01
N GLN A 54 -4.91 -12.00 0.54
CA GLN A 54 -5.22 -13.38 0.89
C GLN A 54 -4.43 -14.40 0.08
N GLN A 55 -3.70 -13.92 -0.93
CA GLN A 55 -2.93 -14.76 -1.85
C GLN A 55 -3.79 -15.81 -2.53
N GLU A 56 -4.95 -15.37 -2.99
CA GLU A 56 -5.92 -16.23 -3.67
C GLU A 56 -5.85 -16.06 -5.19
N ASN A 57 -6.35 -17.05 -5.91
CA ASN A 57 -6.48 -17.05 -7.37
C ASN A 57 -5.14 -16.74 -8.05
N ARG A 58 -5.10 -15.73 -8.91
CA ARG A 58 -3.88 -15.36 -9.64
C ARG A 58 -2.78 -14.78 -8.74
N PHE A 59 -3.10 -14.46 -7.49
CA PHE A 59 -2.15 -13.88 -6.54
C PHE A 59 -1.53 -14.92 -5.61
N ARG A 60 -1.66 -16.19 -5.93
CA ARG A 60 -1.22 -17.28 -5.05
C ARG A 60 0.26 -17.22 -4.72
N ASP A 61 1.09 -16.76 -5.64
CA ASP A 61 2.55 -16.79 -5.50
C ASP A 61 3.19 -15.40 -5.44
N VAL A 62 2.43 -14.36 -5.09
CA VAL A 62 2.95 -12.99 -5.16
C VAL A 62 3.81 -12.55 -3.98
N GLY A 63 3.94 -13.33 -2.96
CA GLY A 63 4.73 -12.95 -1.80
C GLY A 63 4.04 -11.91 -0.90
N PRO A 64 4.62 -11.63 0.26
CA PRO A 64 4.00 -10.74 1.24
C PRO A 64 4.07 -9.27 0.84
N VAL A 65 3.06 -8.52 1.27
CA VAL A 65 3.00 -7.07 1.11
C VAL A 65 3.49 -6.41 2.40
N ASP A 66 4.34 -5.41 2.27
CA ASP A 66 4.83 -4.66 3.42
C ASP A 66 3.96 -3.45 3.72
N LEU A 67 3.39 -2.84 2.70
CA LEU A 67 2.58 -1.64 2.84
C LEU A 67 1.49 -1.61 1.76
N VAL A 68 0.27 -1.33 2.18
CA VAL A 68 -0.86 -1.14 1.26
C VAL A 68 -1.20 0.33 1.18
N LEU A 69 -1.32 0.85 -0.04
CA LEU A 69 -1.90 2.17 -0.29
C LEU A 69 -3.22 1.98 -1.04
N CYS A 70 -4.27 2.59 -0.54
CA CYS A 70 -5.62 2.40 -1.08
C CYS A 70 -6.33 3.72 -1.29
N ASP A 71 -6.88 3.92 -2.49
CA ASP A 71 -7.76 5.06 -2.76
C ASP A 71 -9.14 4.81 -2.15
N LEU A 72 -9.90 5.88 -1.97
CA LEU A 72 -11.25 5.80 -1.38
C LEU A 72 -12.34 5.64 -2.41
N ASN A 73 -12.27 6.41 -3.49
CA ASN A 73 -13.37 6.50 -4.46
C ASN A 73 -13.20 5.49 -5.57
N MET A 74 -13.68 4.28 -5.32
CA MET A 74 -13.64 3.20 -6.29
C MET A 74 -15.02 2.61 -6.46
N PRO A 75 -15.37 2.13 -7.67
CA PRO A 75 -16.67 1.49 -7.90
C PRO A 75 -16.75 0.15 -7.18
N ALA A 76 -17.96 -0.31 -6.97
CA ALA A 76 -18.29 -1.56 -6.26
C ALA A 76 -17.84 -1.48 -4.80
N MET A 77 -16.68 -2.02 -4.45
CA MET A 77 -16.15 -1.90 -3.09
C MET A 77 -15.35 -0.61 -2.97
N THR A 78 -15.77 0.28 -2.07
CA THR A 78 -15.05 1.53 -1.80
C THR A 78 -13.79 1.29 -0.98
N GLY A 79 -12.93 2.30 -0.92
CA GLY A 79 -11.77 2.24 -0.04
C GLY A 79 -12.13 2.14 1.43
N PHE A 80 -13.23 2.77 1.85
CA PHE A 80 -13.72 2.64 3.22
C PHE A 80 -14.06 1.19 3.54
N GLU A 81 -14.76 0.53 2.63
CA GLU A 81 -15.13 -0.88 2.80
C GLU A 81 -13.91 -1.78 2.81
N PHE A 82 -12.92 -1.45 1.97
CA PHE A 82 -11.66 -2.19 1.93
C PHE A 82 -10.92 -2.09 3.26
N VAL A 83 -10.78 -0.86 3.79
CA VAL A 83 -10.14 -0.65 5.09
C VAL A 83 -10.85 -1.44 6.18
N ALA A 84 -12.18 -1.34 6.22
CA ALA A 84 -12.97 -2.05 7.22
C ALA A 84 -12.77 -3.56 7.12
N LYS A 85 -12.73 -4.09 5.91
CA LYS A 85 -12.55 -5.53 5.68
C LYS A 85 -11.17 -6.00 6.14
N VAL A 86 -10.12 -5.29 5.75
CA VAL A 86 -8.75 -5.65 6.11
C VAL A 86 -8.53 -5.52 7.61
N LYS A 87 -8.97 -4.43 8.21
CA LYS A 87 -8.74 -4.17 9.63
C LYS A 87 -9.68 -4.96 10.54
N GLY A 88 -10.74 -5.52 9.97
CA GLY A 88 -11.63 -6.44 10.68
C GLY A 88 -11.23 -7.90 10.58
N ASP A 89 -10.27 -8.23 9.73
CA ASP A 89 -9.83 -9.61 9.51
C ASP A 89 -8.65 -9.93 10.40
N SER A 90 -8.74 -11.03 11.17
CA SER A 90 -7.72 -11.37 12.15
C SER A 90 -6.35 -11.65 11.53
N ALA A 91 -6.31 -12.11 10.29
CA ALA A 91 -5.06 -12.41 9.61
C ALA A 91 -4.48 -11.20 8.87
N LEU A 92 -5.34 -10.33 8.34
CA LEU A 92 -4.92 -9.20 7.50
C LEU A 92 -4.69 -7.91 8.27
N LYS A 93 -5.29 -7.76 9.44
CA LYS A 93 -5.30 -6.48 10.17
C LYS A 93 -3.93 -5.95 10.55
N ILE A 94 -2.92 -6.78 10.61
CA ILE A 94 -1.56 -6.34 10.95
C ILE A 94 -0.85 -5.68 9.79
N THR A 95 -1.34 -5.83 8.56
CA THR A 95 -0.71 -5.24 7.39
C THR A 95 -0.83 -3.72 7.46
N PRO A 96 0.29 -2.99 7.41
CA PRO A 96 0.23 -1.53 7.36
C PRO A 96 -0.58 -1.06 6.16
N LEU A 97 -1.55 -0.20 6.42
CA LEU A 97 -2.48 0.29 5.41
C LEU A 97 -2.59 1.80 5.49
N VAL A 98 -2.24 2.47 4.40
CA VAL A 98 -2.33 3.92 4.25
C VAL A 98 -3.38 4.23 3.20
N VAL A 99 -4.31 5.11 3.54
CA VAL A 99 -5.24 5.63 2.53
C VAL A 99 -4.52 6.72 1.75
N TYR A 100 -4.61 6.65 0.43
CA TYR A 100 -3.96 7.58 -0.48
C TYR A 100 -5.02 8.10 -1.45
N SER A 101 -5.58 9.27 -1.15
CA SER A 101 -6.78 9.75 -1.82
C SER A 101 -6.70 11.22 -2.19
N GLY A 102 -7.40 11.58 -3.26
CA GLY A 102 -7.56 12.98 -3.64
C GLY A 102 -8.43 13.79 -2.67
N SER A 103 -9.20 13.12 -1.82
CA SER A 103 -10.02 13.81 -0.84
C SER A 103 -9.17 14.34 0.31
N ALA A 104 -9.40 15.60 0.69
CA ALA A 104 -8.82 16.19 1.90
C ALA A 104 -9.90 16.48 2.93
N SER A 105 -11.08 15.88 2.79
CA SER A 105 -12.21 16.06 3.70
C SER A 105 -11.87 15.53 5.09
N ARG A 106 -12.11 16.39 6.09
CA ARG A 106 -11.89 15.96 7.49
C ARG A 106 -12.75 14.77 7.87
N MET A 107 -13.95 14.70 7.32
CA MET A 107 -14.86 13.58 7.58
C MET A 107 -14.29 12.28 7.02
N ASP A 108 -13.79 12.31 5.81
CA ASP A 108 -13.20 11.14 5.17
C ASP A 108 -11.95 10.68 5.93
N ILE A 109 -11.10 11.62 6.28
CA ILE A 109 -9.87 11.34 7.03
C ILE A 109 -10.22 10.67 8.36
N ARG A 110 -11.13 11.29 9.11
CA ARG A 110 -11.54 10.77 10.41
C ARG A 110 -12.16 9.38 10.29
N ARG A 111 -13.01 9.19 9.30
CA ARG A 111 -13.66 7.90 9.06
C ARG A 111 -12.64 6.80 8.80
N CYS A 112 -11.60 7.10 8.01
CA CYS A 112 -10.57 6.12 7.72
C CYS A 112 -9.82 5.69 8.97
N TYR A 113 -9.46 6.64 9.84
CA TYR A 113 -8.79 6.30 11.09
C TYR A 113 -9.71 5.50 12.02
N LEU A 114 -10.98 5.85 12.08
CA LEU A 114 -11.95 5.10 12.89
C LEU A 114 -12.10 3.66 12.40
N LEU A 115 -11.97 3.44 11.10
CA LEU A 115 -12.02 2.10 10.52
C LEU A 115 -10.73 1.31 10.72
N GLY A 116 -9.67 1.94 11.17
CA GLY A 116 -8.43 1.27 11.50
C GLY A 116 -7.27 1.53 10.55
N ALA A 117 -7.41 2.46 9.61
CA ALA A 117 -6.28 2.82 8.75
C ALA A 117 -5.11 3.30 9.60
N ASN A 118 -3.90 2.96 9.19
CA ASN A 118 -2.70 3.36 9.91
C ASN A 118 -2.33 4.81 9.62
N SER A 119 -2.66 5.32 8.44
CA SER A 119 -2.37 6.68 8.05
C SER A 119 -3.25 7.09 6.88
N TYR A 120 -3.29 8.39 6.61
CA TYR A 120 -4.03 8.97 5.50
C TYR A 120 -3.16 10.03 4.85
N ILE A 121 -2.97 9.91 3.55
CA ILE A 121 -2.20 10.87 2.76
C ILE A 121 -3.07 11.39 1.64
N SER A 122 -3.20 12.72 1.54
CA SER A 122 -3.90 13.33 0.42
C SER A 122 -2.98 13.37 -0.80
N LYS A 123 -3.52 12.98 -1.96
CA LYS A 123 -2.76 13.01 -3.20
C LYS A 123 -2.30 14.44 -3.48
N PRO A 124 -1.03 14.62 -3.86
CA PRO A 124 -0.49 15.97 -4.08
C PRO A 124 -0.88 16.51 -5.45
N MET A 125 -0.70 17.81 -5.61
CA MET A 125 -1.06 18.50 -6.85
C MET A 125 -0.02 18.35 -7.95
N THR A 126 1.23 18.06 -7.60
CA THR A 126 2.32 17.99 -8.58
C THR A 126 3.12 16.71 -8.44
N MET A 127 3.78 16.32 -9.52
CA MET A 127 4.67 15.15 -9.52
C MET A 127 5.83 15.34 -8.55
N GLY A 128 6.40 16.53 -8.48
CA GLY A 128 7.50 16.81 -7.55
C GLY A 128 7.11 16.60 -6.10
N MET A 129 5.91 17.03 -5.73
CA MET A 129 5.39 16.80 -4.38
C MET A 129 5.15 15.32 -4.13
N MET A 130 4.68 14.60 -5.14
CA MET A 130 4.46 13.15 -5.03
C MET A 130 5.78 12.42 -4.77
N VAL A 131 6.83 12.77 -5.49
CA VAL A 131 8.15 12.18 -5.30
C VAL A 131 8.64 12.42 -3.87
N GLN A 132 8.49 13.64 -3.36
CA GLN A 132 8.90 13.97 -2.00
C GLN A 132 8.10 13.21 -0.95
N GLN A 133 6.78 13.11 -1.16
CA GLN A 133 5.93 12.33 -0.25
C GLN A 133 6.35 10.86 -0.22
N LEU A 134 6.62 10.28 -1.39
CA LEU A 134 6.99 8.88 -1.48
C LEU A 134 8.37 8.61 -0.89
N LYS A 135 9.30 9.56 -1.03
CA LYS A 135 10.60 9.45 -0.35
C LYS A 135 10.41 9.37 1.16
N ALA A 136 9.59 10.24 1.71
CA ALA A 136 9.33 10.27 3.15
C ALA A 136 8.59 9.01 3.61
N LEU A 137 7.61 8.58 2.84
CA LEU A 137 6.81 7.39 3.15
C LEU A 137 7.68 6.13 3.19
N VAL A 138 8.49 5.94 2.16
CA VAL A 138 9.37 4.78 2.06
C VAL A 138 10.44 4.84 3.14
N HIS A 139 11.00 6.01 3.39
CA HIS A 139 11.99 6.18 4.44
C HIS A 139 11.42 5.77 5.80
N TYR A 140 10.21 6.21 6.11
CA TYR A 140 9.58 5.86 7.37
C TYR A 140 9.34 4.35 7.49
N TRP A 141 8.65 3.78 6.50
CA TRP A 141 8.22 2.39 6.60
C TRP A 141 9.34 1.38 6.39
N LEU A 142 10.32 1.71 5.56
CA LEU A 142 11.42 0.79 5.24
C LEU A 142 12.59 0.92 6.20
N GLU A 143 12.89 2.15 6.64
CA GLU A 143 14.13 2.40 7.39
C GLU A 143 13.90 2.72 8.87
N ILE A 144 12.79 3.37 9.21
CA ILE A 144 12.52 3.79 10.59
C ILE A 144 11.62 2.81 11.32
N ALA A 145 10.48 2.47 10.72
CA ALA A 145 9.50 1.58 11.33
C ALA A 145 9.98 0.15 11.30
N SER A 146 9.58 -0.62 12.31
CA SER A 146 9.73 -2.06 12.28
C SER A 146 8.44 -2.66 11.78
N LEU A 147 8.51 -3.45 10.73
CA LEU A 147 7.34 -4.06 10.12
C LEU A 147 6.97 -5.36 10.84
N PRO A 148 5.67 -5.73 10.84
CA PRO A 148 5.25 -6.96 11.52
C PRO A 148 5.77 -8.24 10.85
N GLY A 149 6.19 -8.15 9.58
CA GLY A 149 6.65 -9.31 8.84
C GLY A 149 5.52 -10.24 8.43
N PRO A 150 5.85 -11.39 7.84
CA PRO A 150 4.84 -12.36 7.44
C PRO A 150 4.21 -13.01 8.67
N ALA A 151 3.04 -13.62 8.46
CA ALA A 151 2.34 -14.32 9.53
C ALA A 151 3.26 -15.39 10.14
N LEU A 152 3.26 -15.45 11.47
CA LEU A 152 4.00 -16.50 12.16
C LEU A 152 3.28 -17.83 11.98
N LEU A 153 4.02 -18.82 11.59
CA LEU A 153 3.49 -20.19 11.50
C LEU A 153 3.65 -20.83 12.86
N ASP A 154 2.56 -21.32 13.40
CA ASP A 154 2.57 -22.03 14.67
C ASP A 154 3.12 -23.43 14.52
#